data_ad7fcab84e5cdd299932070f5d48f6aa
#
_entry.id   ad7fcab84e5cdd299932070f5d48f6aa
#
_cell.length_a   1.000
_cell.length_b   1.000
_cell.length_c   1.000
_cell.angle_alpha   90.00
_cell.angle_beta   90.00
_cell.angle_gamma   90.00
#
_symmetry.space_group_name_H-M   'P 1'
#
loop_
_entity.id
_entity.type
_entity.pdbx_description
1 polymer ?
#
loop_
_entity_poly.entity_id
_entity_poly.type
_entity_poly.pdbx_seq_one_letter_code
_entity_poly.pdbx_strand_id
1 'polypeptide(L)'
;MIPEKQSTLLHKAEASLLQRALDGDTQAANTVFNYLSSTNQNLRQIMEDTLHELQDDRLWRHLLRCLALQRWDDQLDCERRRDPEASARIDAAICEAFVEDVSEEDRELKITVLREGMAHSDARLRYAAAYLLGLRKDLRAVPILDEAIDSADHQWQLRAIQALAIMKHEHCGRPLIKALAKDRGTVHQAANRALHELDTAAQSAYVEALNHPNRHIRWHAARGLGHIGDARCVDILVEGLYDDNQSIRWATARVLANLDRSAVPAILNVLIEHTLTEPLREASFHALNSMPSAQTHEQLRPLLLVLRGSSTSTQASAIAQRLLADWHS
;
A
#
# COMPACT_ATOMS: atom_id res chain seq x y z
N MET A 1 -13.31 33.20 -21.97
CA MET A 1 -13.99 33.78 -20.78
C MET A 1 -15.46 33.85 -21.11
N ILE A 2 -16.27 33.00 -20.46
CA ILE A 2 -17.74 33.05 -20.56
C ILE A 2 -18.18 34.22 -19.66
N PRO A 3 -19.08 35.13 -20.11
CA PRO A 3 -19.55 36.23 -19.27
C PRO A 3 -20.23 35.70 -18.00
N GLU A 4 -19.95 36.29 -16.84
CA GLU A 4 -20.47 35.92 -15.51
C GLU A 4 -21.98 35.60 -15.47
N LYS A 5 -22.81 36.34 -16.22
CA LYS A 5 -24.23 36.07 -16.34
C LYS A 5 -24.59 34.79 -17.08
N GLN A 6 -23.74 34.31 -18.01
CA GLN A 6 -23.96 33.04 -18.72
C GLN A 6 -23.52 31.87 -17.82
N SER A 7 -22.49 32.04 -17.04
CA SER A 7 -22.05 31.04 -16.05
C SER A 7 -23.17 30.77 -15.01
N THR A 8 -23.75 31.80 -14.42
CA THR A 8 -24.85 31.67 -13.43
C THR A 8 -26.13 31.02 -13.99
N LEU A 9 -26.45 31.24 -15.27
CA LEU A 9 -27.59 30.61 -15.91
C LEU A 9 -27.33 29.14 -16.23
N LEU A 10 -26.11 28.80 -16.62
CA LEU A 10 -25.67 27.43 -16.85
C LEU A 10 -25.75 26.63 -15.55
N HIS A 11 -25.15 27.10 -14.47
CA HIS A 11 -25.19 26.46 -13.15
C HIS A 11 -26.61 26.17 -12.65
N LYS A 12 -27.55 27.10 -12.87
CA LYS A 12 -28.99 26.90 -12.53
C LYS A 12 -29.65 25.78 -13.35
N ALA A 13 -29.31 25.70 -14.63
CA ALA A 13 -29.86 24.66 -15.52
C ALA A 13 -29.33 23.26 -15.14
N GLU A 14 -28.07 23.19 -14.75
CA GLU A 14 -27.39 21.96 -14.38
C GLU A 14 -27.78 21.51 -12.98
N ALA A 15 -27.95 22.40 -12.00
CA ALA A 15 -28.54 22.09 -10.72
C ALA A 15 -29.96 21.49 -10.87
N SER A 16 -30.79 22.05 -11.77
CA SER A 16 -32.09 21.48 -12.10
C SER A 16 -32.01 20.12 -12.77
N LEU A 17 -30.97 19.89 -13.58
CA LEU A 17 -30.71 18.62 -14.23
C LEU A 17 -30.35 17.54 -13.23
N LEU A 18 -29.45 17.86 -12.29
CA LEU A 18 -29.06 16.96 -11.20
C LEU A 18 -30.25 16.63 -10.30
N GLN A 19 -31.05 17.62 -9.92
CA GLN A 19 -32.24 17.38 -9.12
C GLN A 19 -33.24 16.45 -9.82
N ARG A 20 -33.47 16.62 -11.11
CA ARG A 20 -34.34 15.74 -11.92
C ARG A 20 -33.75 14.31 -12.00
N ALA A 21 -32.44 14.19 -12.15
CA ALA A 21 -31.77 12.90 -12.15
C ALA A 21 -31.93 12.16 -10.80
N LEU A 22 -31.84 12.87 -9.67
CA LEU A 22 -32.10 12.34 -8.33
C LEU A 22 -33.56 11.94 -8.11
N ASP A 23 -34.49 12.63 -8.75
CA ASP A 23 -35.91 12.34 -8.68
C ASP A 23 -36.35 11.20 -9.67
N GLY A 24 -35.37 10.57 -10.37
CA GLY A 24 -35.60 9.40 -11.22
C GLY A 24 -35.79 9.71 -12.70
N ASP A 25 -35.51 10.94 -13.17
CA ASP A 25 -35.53 11.28 -14.58
C ASP A 25 -34.30 10.67 -15.29
N THR A 26 -34.54 9.58 -16.04
CA THR A 26 -33.49 8.83 -16.75
C THR A 26 -32.79 9.66 -17.84
N GLN A 27 -33.49 10.59 -18.47
CA GLN A 27 -32.90 11.47 -19.49
C GLN A 27 -31.95 12.50 -18.83
N ALA A 28 -32.35 13.03 -17.69
CA ALA A 28 -31.50 13.92 -16.91
C ALA A 28 -30.25 13.16 -16.36
N ALA A 29 -30.43 11.94 -15.86
CA ALA A 29 -29.34 11.09 -15.40
C ALA A 29 -28.33 10.79 -16.53
N ASN A 30 -28.81 10.46 -17.74
CA ASN A 30 -27.96 10.26 -18.91
C ASN A 30 -27.16 11.52 -19.29
N THR A 31 -27.78 12.69 -19.15
CA THR A 31 -27.09 13.96 -19.47
C THR A 31 -26.01 14.27 -18.46
N VAL A 32 -26.26 14.07 -17.15
CA VAL A 32 -25.24 14.18 -16.07
C VAL A 32 -24.08 13.22 -16.33
N PHE A 33 -24.39 11.98 -16.69
CA PHE A 33 -23.40 10.97 -17.02
C PHE A 33 -22.51 11.39 -18.21
N ASN A 34 -23.11 11.93 -19.28
CA ASN A 34 -22.36 12.41 -20.42
C ASN A 34 -21.45 13.61 -20.09
N TYR A 35 -21.86 14.48 -19.19
CA TYR A 35 -21.00 15.56 -18.71
C TYR A 35 -19.81 15.05 -17.90
N LEU A 36 -20.03 14.15 -16.94
CA LEU A 36 -18.97 13.56 -16.11
C LEU A 36 -18.00 12.71 -16.96
N SER A 37 -18.48 12.02 -17.99
CA SER A 37 -17.66 11.21 -18.90
C SER A 37 -16.99 12.01 -20.01
N SER A 38 -17.31 13.31 -20.15
CA SER A 38 -16.84 14.16 -21.24
C SER A 38 -15.31 14.29 -21.23
N THR A 39 -14.72 14.27 -22.41
CA THR A 39 -13.31 14.65 -22.62
C THR A 39 -13.12 16.17 -22.55
N ASN A 40 -14.19 16.95 -22.61
CA ASN A 40 -14.17 18.41 -22.49
C ASN A 40 -14.06 18.82 -21.02
N GLN A 41 -12.88 19.31 -20.65
CA GLN A 41 -12.56 19.71 -19.28
C GLN A 41 -13.52 20.78 -18.72
N ASN A 42 -13.97 21.73 -19.56
CA ASN A 42 -14.92 22.77 -19.12
C ASN A 42 -16.27 22.19 -18.73
N LEU A 43 -16.79 21.20 -19.48
CA LEU A 43 -18.08 20.56 -19.15
C LEU A 43 -18.01 19.75 -17.87
N ARG A 44 -16.90 19.05 -17.65
CA ARG A 44 -16.65 18.33 -16.39
C ARG A 44 -16.58 19.31 -15.22
N GLN A 45 -15.79 20.38 -15.35
CA GLN A 45 -15.64 21.37 -14.29
C GLN A 45 -16.96 22.00 -13.89
N ILE A 46 -17.79 22.37 -14.86
CA ILE A 46 -19.13 22.93 -14.59
C ILE A 46 -19.99 21.94 -13.81
N MET A 47 -19.93 20.63 -14.16
CA MET A 47 -20.70 19.62 -13.44
C MET A 47 -20.16 19.38 -12.03
N GLU A 48 -18.83 19.35 -11.85
CA GLU A 48 -18.17 19.26 -10.56
C GLU A 48 -18.52 20.44 -9.66
N ASP A 49 -18.44 21.68 -10.17
CA ASP A 49 -18.85 22.90 -9.44
C ASP A 49 -20.33 22.80 -9.00
N THR A 50 -21.21 22.29 -9.90
CA THR A 50 -22.64 22.14 -9.60
C THR A 50 -22.91 21.05 -8.55
N LEU A 51 -22.13 19.95 -8.56
CA LEU A 51 -22.20 18.91 -7.54
C LEU A 51 -21.85 19.47 -6.14
N HIS A 52 -20.86 20.33 -6.08
CA HIS A 52 -20.44 20.99 -4.83
C HIS A 52 -21.43 22.04 -4.32
N GLU A 53 -22.12 22.74 -5.24
CA GLU A 53 -23.11 23.76 -4.86
C GLU A 53 -24.41 23.17 -4.26
N LEU A 54 -24.79 21.96 -4.67
CA LEU A 54 -26.07 21.37 -4.27
C LEU A 54 -26.16 20.95 -2.80
N GLN A 55 -25.03 20.64 -2.13
CA GLN A 55 -24.94 20.22 -0.71
C GLN A 55 -26.07 19.25 -0.27
N ASP A 56 -26.50 18.35 -1.18
CA ASP A 56 -27.58 17.39 -0.94
C ASP A 56 -26.99 16.01 -0.59
N ASP A 57 -27.29 15.51 0.60
CA ASP A 57 -26.81 14.19 1.07
C ASP A 57 -27.31 13.03 0.19
N ARG A 58 -28.48 13.18 -0.46
CA ARG A 58 -29.02 12.20 -1.42
C ARG A 58 -28.12 12.05 -2.62
N LEU A 59 -27.54 13.17 -3.10
CA LEU A 59 -26.60 13.18 -4.20
C LEU A 59 -25.33 12.39 -3.86
N TRP A 60 -24.72 12.68 -2.72
CA TRP A 60 -23.51 11.98 -2.27
C TRP A 60 -23.76 10.49 -2.05
N ARG A 61 -24.90 10.11 -1.46
CA ARG A 61 -25.31 8.70 -1.32
C ARG A 61 -25.52 8.03 -2.69
N HIS A 62 -26.07 8.75 -3.66
CA HIS A 62 -26.27 8.24 -5.01
C HIS A 62 -24.94 8.04 -5.74
N LEU A 63 -24.04 9.01 -5.70
CA LEU A 63 -22.70 8.91 -6.28
C LEU A 63 -21.89 7.75 -5.64
N LEU A 64 -21.98 7.57 -4.32
CA LEU A 64 -21.35 6.45 -3.64
C LEU A 64 -21.91 5.10 -4.16
N ARG A 65 -23.21 4.99 -4.38
CA ARG A 65 -23.83 3.79 -4.96
C ARG A 65 -23.36 3.55 -6.39
N CYS A 66 -23.24 4.59 -7.20
CA CYS A 66 -22.73 4.48 -8.56
C CYS A 66 -21.31 3.93 -8.60
N LEU A 67 -20.43 4.43 -7.74
CA LEU A 67 -19.07 3.94 -7.61
C LEU A 67 -19.04 2.48 -7.13
N ALA A 68 -19.85 2.14 -6.11
CA ALA A 68 -19.87 0.82 -5.49
C ALA A 68 -20.41 -0.27 -6.40
N LEU A 69 -21.50 0.00 -7.06
CA LEU A 69 -22.24 -0.97 -7.87
C LEU A 69 -21.84 -0.91 -9.35
N GLN A 70 -21.11 0.12 -9.74
CA GLN A 70 -20.84 0.47 -11.13
C GLN A 70 -22.15 0.52 -11.95
N ARG A 71 -23.23 1.00 -11.31
CA ARG A 71 -24.57 1.07 -11.87
C ARG A 71 -25.13 2.46 -11.63
N TRP A 72 -25.57 3.08 -12.72
CA TRP A 72 -26.34 4.32 -12.65
C TRP A 72 -27.83 4.03 -12.83
N ASP A 73 -28.17 3.31 -13.88
CA ASP A 73 -29.45 2.64 -14.15
C ASP A 73 -29.25 1.51 -15.18
N ASP A 74 -30.31 0.69 -15.43
CA ASP A 74 -30.21 -0.47 -16.33
C ASP A 74 -29.85 -0.12 -17.80
N GLN A 75 -30.15 1.10 -18.28
CA GLN A 75 -29.78 1.55 -19.62
C GLN A 75 -28.31 1.97 -19.72
N LEU A 76 -27.82 2.70 -18.74
CA LEU A 76 -26.43 3.17 -18.67
C LEU A 76 -25.43 2.04 -18.41
N ASP A 77 -25.85 0.97 -17.74
CA ASP A 77 -25.04 -0.24 -17.58
C ASP A 77 -24.67 -0.89 -18.92
N CYS A 78 -25.51 -0.75 -19.93
CA CYS A 78 -25.19 -1.23 -21.29
C CYS A 78 -24.13 -0.36 -21.97
N GLU A 79 -24.13 0.96 -21.75
CA GLU A 79 -23.17 1.90 -22.33
C GLU A 79 -21.82 1.82 -21.61
N ARG A 80 -21.79 1.69 -20.28
CA ARG A 80 -20.58 1.46 -19.50
C ARG A 80 -19.83 0.19 -19.93
N ARG A 81 -20.55 -0.89 -20.23
CA ARG A 81 -19.93 -2.12 -20.76
C ARG A 81 -19.36 -1.96 -22.15
N ARG A 82 -19.85 -0.97 -22.92
CA ARG A 82 -19.37 -0.67 -24.27
C ARG A 82 -18.17 0.27 -24.30
N ASP A 83 -18.03 1.15 -23.30
CA ASP A 83 -16.92 2.10 -23.19
C ASP A 83 -16.28 2.05 -21.79
N PRO A 84 -15.28 1.17 -21.58
CA PRO A 84 -14.54 1.09 -20.32
C PRO A 84 -13.79 2.39 -19.95
N GLU A 85 -13.37 3.17 -20.95
CA GLU A 85 -12.66 4.43 -20.69
C GLU A 85 -13.62 5.51 -20.16
N ALA A 86 -14.84 5.58 -20.68
CA ALA A 86 -15.88 6.47 -20.13
C ALA A 86 -16.21 6.09 -18.68
N SER A 87 -16.35 4.78 -18.39
CA SER A 87 -16.57 4.30 -17.02
C SER A 87 -15.44 4.72 -16.07
N ALA A 88 -14.18 4.59 -16.50
CA ALA A 88 -13.03 5.00 -15.69
C ALA A 88 -13.00 6.52 -15.43
N ARG A 89 -13.37 7.33 -16.41
CA ARG A 89 -13.48 8.81 -16.26
C ARG A 89 -14.52 9.20 -15.22
N ILE A 90 -15.67 8.52 -15.21
CA ILE A 90 -16.75 8.79 -14.24
C ILE A 90 -16.31 8.39 -12.83
N ASP A 91 -15.73 7.19 -12.68
CA ASP A 91 -15.20 6.76 -11.39
C ASP A 91 -14.16 7.76 -10.86
N ALA A 92 -13.30 8.28 -11.73
CA ALA A 92 -12.32 9.30 -11.38
C ALA A 92 -12.99 10.62 -10.93
N ALA A 93 -13.98 11.12 -11.69
CA ALA A 93 -14.71 12.35 -11.35
C ALA A 93 -15.47 12.21 -10.01
N ILE A 94 -16.11 11.05 -9.75
CA ILE A 94 -16.75 10.78 -8.46
C ILE A 94 -15.71 10.79 -7.31
N CYS A 95 -14.56 10.16 -7.51
CA CYS A 95 -13.50 10.14 -6.50
C CYS A 95 -12.98 11.55 -6.23
N GLU A 96 -12.74 12.34 -7.26
CA GLU A 96 -12.28 13.74 -7.17
C GLU A 96 -13.30 14.59 -6.39
N ALA A 97 -14.59 14.52 -6.76
CA ALA A 97 -15.66 15.23 -6.06
C ALA A 97 -15.78 14.87 -4.57
N PHE A 98 -15.50 13.61 -4.19
CA PHE A 98 -15.48 13.21 -2.77
C PHE A 98 -14.22 13.65 -2.02
N VAL A 99 -13.10 13.84 -2.69
CA VAL A 99 -11.82 14.20 -2.06
C VAL A 99 -11.69 15.71 -1.89
N GLU A 100 -12.19 16.50 -2.83
CA GLU A 100 -12.18 17.95 -2.77
C GLU A 100 -13.29 18.49 -1.87
N ASP A 101 -12.95 19.44 -1.00
CA ASP A 101 -13.89 20.12 -0.09
C ASP A 101 -13.99 21.60 -0.46
N VAL A 102 -15.21 22.08 -0.73
CA VAL A 102 -15.46 23.49 -1.04
C VAL A 102 -15.73 24.30 0.22
N SER A 103 -16.31 23.66 1.24
CA SER A 103 -16.55 24.24 2.55
C SER A 103 -16.43 23.20 3.66
N GLU A 104 -16.40 23.64 4.93
CA GLU A 104 -16.40 22.71 6.06
C GLU A 104 -17.74 21.95 6.18
N GLU A 105 -18.86 22.59 5.81
CA GLU A 105 -20.18 21.96 5.77
C GLU A 105 -20.21 20.83 4.71
N ASP A 106 -19.68 21.08 3.52
CA ASP A 106 -19.55 20.10 2.44
C ASP A 106 -18.69 18.90 2.88
N ARG A 107 -17.56 19.20 3.53
CA ARG A 107 -16.66 18.19 4.09
C ARG A 107 -17.35 17.28 5.11
N GLU A 108 -18.05 17.87 6.10
CA GLU A 108 -18.76 17.12 7.14
C GLU A 108 -19.88 16.25 6.53
N LEU A 109 -20.60 16.78 5.54
CA LEU A 109 -21.63 16.05 4.82
C LEU A 109 -21.07 14.82 4.12
N LYS A 110 -20.00 14.98 3.33
CA LYS A 110 -19.34 13.88 2.63
C LYS A 110 -18.80 12.83 3.60
N ILE A 111 -18.14 13.25 4.68
CA ILE A 111 -17.63 12.35 5.71
C ILE A 111 -18.77 11.57 6.37
N THR A 112 -19.89 12.21 6.62
CA THR A 112 -21.07 11.56 7.22
C THR A 112 -21.62 10.46 6.29
N VAL A 113 -21.80 10.78 5.01
CA VAL A 113 -22.26 9.81 4.00
C VAL A 113 -21.28 8.63 3.87
N LEU A 114 -19.97 8.90 3.89
CA LEU A 114 -18.97 7.84 3.80
C LEU A 114 -18.94 6.96 5.05
N ARG A 115 -19.11 7.53 6.26
CA ARG A 115 -19.21 6.75 7.50
C ARG A 115 -20.44 5.84 7.52
N GLU A 116 -21.58 6.33 7.07
CA GLU A 116 -22.79 5.52 6.91
C GLU A 116 -22.59 4.43 5.86
N GLY A 117 -21.92 4.74 4.75
CA GLY A 117 -21.56 3.78 3.73
C GLY A 117 -20.68 2.64 4.25
N MET A 118 -19.72 2.92 5.14
CA MET A 118 -18.89 1.89 5.79
C MET A 118 -19.71 0.95 6.70
N ALA A 119 -20.82 1.41 7.26
CA ALA A 119 -21.71 0.60 8.08
C ALA A 119 -22.80 -0.14 7.28
N HIS A 120 -22.80 -0.02 5.96
CA HIS A 120 -23.84 -0.59 5.11
C HIS A 120 -23.75 -2.13 5.02
N SER A 121 -24.89 -2.81 4.85
CA SER A 121 -24.96 -4.27 4.71
C SER A 121 -24.32 -4.80 3.41
N ASP A 122 -24.40 -4.04 2.30
CA ASP A 122 -23.73 -4.38 1.04
C ASP A 122 -22.21 -4.10 1.14
N ALA A 123 -21.42 -5.14 0.96
CA ALA A 123 -19.96 -5.09 1.06
C ALA A 123 -19.34 -4.11 0.04
N ARG A 124 -19.91 -4.00 -1.16
CA ARG A 124 -19.40 -3.09 -2.19
C ARG A 124 -19.56 -1.63 -1.80
N LEU A 125 -20.66 -1.28 -1.14
CA LEU A 125 -20.86 0.07 -0.58
C LEU A 125 -19.86 0.36 0.55
N ARG A 126 -19.61 -0.62 1.45
CA ARG A 126 -18.56 -0.48 2.47
C ARG A 126 -17.18 -0.25 1.85
N TYR A 127 -16.84 -1.02 0.82
CA TYR A 127 -15.53 -0.90 0.16
C TYR A 127 -15.38 0.42 -0.59
N ALA A 128 -16.42 0.89 -1.29
CA ALA A 128 -16.40 2.19 -1.97
C ALA A 128 -16.22 3.34 -0.96
N ALA A 129 -16.97 3.31 0.14
CA ALA A 129 -16.85 4.30 1.20
C ALA A 129 -15.45 4.29 1.84
N ALA A 130 -14.92 3.09 2.15
CA ALA A 130 -13.58 2.95 2.71
C ALA A 130 -12.48 3.38 1.71
N TYR A 131 -12.64 3.10 0.43
CA TYR A 131 -11.72 3.57 -0.61
C TYR A 131 -11.66 5.09 -0.66
N LEU A 132 -12.81 5.77 -0.69
CA LEU A 132 -12.89 7.22 -0.71
C LEU A 132 -12.31 7.85 0.58
N LEU A 133 -12.60 7.28 1.74
CA LEU A 133 -11.97 7.70 3.01
C LEU A 133 -10.46 7.46 3.01
N GLY A 134 -10.00 6.37 2.40
CA GLY A 134 -8.58 6.10 2.22
C GLY A 134 -7.88 7.14 1.35
N LEU A 135 -8.52 7.58 0.26
CA LEU A 135 -8.02 8.70 -0.56
C LEU A 135 -7.91 10.01 0.26
N ARG A 136 -8.80 10.20 1.22
CA ARG A 136 -8.77 11.30 2.19
C ARG A 136 -7.80 11.05 3.37
N LYS A 137 -7.09 9.94 3.38
CA LYS A 137 -6.16 9.50 4.43
C LYS A 137 -6.82 9.31 5.81
N ASP A 138 -8.08 8.91 5.85
CA ASP A 138 -8.79 8.61 7.08
C ASP A 138 -8.51 7.17 7.54
N LEU A 139 -7.78 7.03 8.64
CA LEU A 139 -7.34 5.73 9.16
C LEU A 139 -8.49 4.79 9.57
N ARG A 140 -9.68 5.33 9.80
CA ARG A 140 -10.88 4.52 10.08
C ARG A 140 -11.28 3.61 8.93
N ALA A 141 -10.79 3.90 7.71
CA ALA A 141 -11.00 3.06 6.54
C ALA A 141 -10.17 1.76 6.56
N VAL A 142 -9.05 1.72 7.28
CA VAL A 142 -8.08 0.60 7.24
C VAL A 142 -8.72 -0.77 7.51
N PRO A 143 -9.57 -0.98 8.53
CA PRO A 143 -10.17 -2.29 8.77
C PRO A 143 -11.06 -2.78 7.63
N ILE A 144 -11.79 -1.89 6.96
CA ILE A 144 -12.66 -2.24 5.84
C ILE A 144 -11.86 -2.43 4.54
N LEU A 145 -10.78 -1.67 4.36
CA LEU A 145 -9.84 -1.90 3.27
C LEU A 145 -9.13 -3.26 3.42
N ASP A 146 -8.83 -3.69 4.65
CA ASP A 146 -8.30 -5.02 4.93
C ASP A 146 -9.33 -6.13 4.61
N GLU A 147 -10.62 -5.92 4.93
CA GLU A 147 -11.72 -6.81 4.49
C GLU A 147 -11.82 -6.86 2.96
N ALA A 148 -11.70 -5.71 2.29
CA ALA A 148 -11.79 -5.63 0.82
C ALA A 148 -10.66 -6.40 0.11
N ILE A 149 -9.50 -6.56 0.72
CA ILE A 149 -8.41 -7.41 0.21
C ILE A 149 -8.84 -8.88 0.14
N ASP A 150 -9.72 -9.35 1.02
CA ASP A 150 -10.26 -10.71 1.00
C ASP A 150 -11.47 -10.88 0.09
N SER A 151 -11.97 -9.82 -0.50
CA SER A 151 -13.08 -9.86 -1.44
C SER A 151 -12.78 -10.79 -2.62
N ALA A 152 -13.81 -11.43 -3.15
CA ALA A 152 -13.74 -12.15 -4.42
C ALA A 152 -13.64 -11.22 -5.64
N ASP A 153 -13.98 -9.94 -5.47
CA ASP A 153 -13.90 -8.92 -6.51
C ASP A 153 -12.49 -8.34 -6.59
N HIS A 154 -11.81 -8.69 -7.69
CA HIS A 154 -10.44 -8.28 -7.96
C HIS A 154 -10.24 -6.76 -8.04
N GLN A 155 -11.25 -6.02 -8.53
CA GLN A 155 -11.18 -4.56 -8.61
C GLN A 155 -11.16 -3.94 -7.21
N TRP A 156 -11.98 -4.45 -6.27
CA TRP A 156 -11.98 -3.95 -4.90
C TRP A 156 -10.68 -4.28 -4.16
N GLN A 157 -10.07 -5.44 -4.45
CA GLN A 157 -8.73 -5.75 -3.92
C GLN A 157 -7.69 -4.70 -4.37
N LEU A 158 -7.67 -4.36 -5.65
CA LEU A 158 -6.73 -3.36 -6.20
C LEU A 158 -7.00 -1.94 -5.69
N ARG A 159 -8.27 -1.53 -5.59
CA ARG A 159 -8.65 -0.23 -5.02
C ARG A 159 -8.27 -0.11 -3.55
N ALA A 160 -8.47 -1.17 -2.77
CA ALA A 160 -8.05 -1.20 -1.36
C ALA A 160 -6.53 -1.02 -1.23
N ILE A 161 -5.74 -1.74 -2.03
CA ILE A 161 -4.28 -1.60 -2.06
C ILE A 161 -3.86 -0.18 -2.44
N GLN A 162 -4.51 0.41 -3.44
CA GLN A 162 -4.24 1.79 -3.87
C GLN A 162 -4.53 2.79 -2.74
N ALA A 163 -5.67 2.67 -2.07
CA ALA A 163 -6.02 3.54 -0.95
C ALA A 163 -5.01 3.43 0.19
N LEU A 164 -4.64 2.21 0.57
CA LEU A 164 -3.65 1.95 1.62
C LEU A 164 -2.27 2.55 1.27
N ALA A 165 -1.86 2.49 0.00
CA ALA A 165 -0.60 3.10 -0.46
C ALA A 165 -0.62 4.64 -0.34
N ILE A 166 -1.74 5.28 -0.71
CA ILE A 166 -1.91 6.75 -0.64
C ILE A 166 -1.89 7.25 0.80
N MET A 167 -2.41 6.48 1.75
CA MET A 167 -2.47 6.85 3.17
C MET A 167 -1.08 7.01 3.78
N LYS A 168 -0.08 6.26 3.34
CA LYS A 168 1.32 6.29 3.82
C LYS A 168 1.44 6.23 5.35
N HIS A 169 0.71 5.30 5.97
CA HIS A 169 0.67 5.14 7.41
C HIS A 169 1.06 3.71 7.82
N GLU A 170 1.67 3.54 8.99
CA GLU A 170 2.14 2.24 9.48
C GLU A 170 1.04 1.17 9.57
N HIS A 171 -0.19 1.57 9.95
CA HIS A 171 -1.34 0.66 10.01
C HIS A 171 -1.72 0.05 8.65
N CYS A 172 -1.24 0.64 7.54
CA CYS A 172 -1.48 0.12 6.19
C CYS A 172 -0.56 -1.05 5.82
N GLY A 173 0.54 -1.24 6.54
CA GLY A 173 1.54 -2.24 6.23
C GLY A 173 1.00 -3.68 6.35
N ARG A 174 0.32 -4.03 7.44
CA ARG A 174 -0.24 -5.38 7.67
C ARG A 174 -1.23 -5.81 6.59
N PRO A 175 -2.26 -5.02 6.24
CA PRO A 175 -3.16 -5.34 5.12
C PRO A 175 -2.40 -5.57 3.81
N LEU A 176 -1.36 -4.78 3.53
CA LEU A 176 -0.56 -4.95 2.32
C LEU A 176 0.30 -6.22 2.34
N ILE A 177 0.85 -6.62 3.49
CA ILE A 177 1.52 -7.92 3.66
C ILE A 177 0.52 -9.07 3.42
N LYS A 178 -0.71 -8.97 3.90
CA LYS A 178 -1.77 -9.94 3.64
C LYS A 178 -2.10 -10.03 2.14
N ALA A 179 -2.19 -8.88 1.44
CA ALA A 179 -2.36 -8.83 0.00
C ALA A 179 -1.18 -9.46 -0.76
N LEU A 180 0.05 -9.29 -0.26
CA LEU A 180 1.26 -9.89 -0.80
C LEU A 180 1.23 -11.43 -0.70
N ALA A 181 0.51 -12.00 0.28
CA ALA A 181 0.34 -13.43 0.45
C ALA A 181 -0.62 -14.08 -0.57
N LYS A 182 -1.41 -13.28 -1.28
CA LYS A 182 -2.29 -13.76 -2.35
C LYS A 182 -1.46 -14.27 -3.55
N ASP A 183 -2.11 -14.98 -4.47
CA ASP A 183 -1.47 -15.55 -5.66
C ASP A 183 -0.61 -14.51 -6.42
N ARG A 184 0.41 -15.00 -7.16
CA ARG A 184 1.42 -14.19 -7.88
C ARG A 184 0.87 -13.35 -9.05
N GLY A 185 -0.37 -12.88 -8.96
CA GLY A 185 -1.04 -12.07 -9.94
C GLY A 185 -0.85 -10.56 -9.73
N THR A 186 -1.77 -9.79 -10.30
CA THR A 186 -1.77 -8.32 -10.24
C THR A 186 -1.91 -7.78 -8.83
N VAL A 187 -2.68 -8.46 -7.94
CA VAL A 187 -2.83 -8.10 -6.53
C VAL A 187 -1.49 -8.15 -5.79
N HIS A 188 -0.75 -9.26 -5.97
CA HIS A 188 0.60 -9.41 -5.40
C HIS A 188 1.55 -8.31 -5.88
N GLN A 189 1.56 -8.02 -7.18
CA GLN A 189 2.41 -6.96 -7.74
C GLN A 189 2.03 -5.57 -7.21
N ALA A 190 0.74 -5.29 -7.14
CA ALA A 190 0.23 -4.03 -6.58
C ALA A 190 0.60 -3.88 -5.10
N ALA A 191 0.43 -4.92 -4.30
CA ALA A 191 0.79 -4.93 -2.87
C ALA A 191 2.30 -4.73 -2.67
N ASN A 192 3.14 -5.40 -3.47
CA ASN A 192 4.59 -5.22 -3.40
C ASN A 192 4.99 -3.77 -3.72
N ARG A 193 4.39 -3.17 -4.74
CA ARG A 193 4.62 -1.75 -5.09
C ARG A 193 4.16 -0.82 -3.96
N ALA A 194 2.94 -1.03 -3.45
CA ALA A 194 2.38 -0.25 -2.36
C ALA A 194 3.25 -0.28 -1.09
N LEU A 195 3.79 -1.44 -0.74
CA LEU A 195 4.71 -1.59 0.38
C LEU A 195 6.02 -0.82 0.17
N HIS A 196 6.55 -0.79 -1.06
CA HIS A 196 7.70 0.05 -1.40
C HIS A 196 7.37 1.56 -1.33
N GLU A 197 6.16 1.96 -1.72
CA GLU A 197 5.70 3.35 -1.63
C GLU A 197 5.43 3.81 -0.18
N LEU A 198 5.09 2.89 0.72
CA LEU A 198 5.00 3.15 2.16
C LEU A 198 6.36 3.45 2.80
N ASP A 199 7.44 2.93 2.22
CA ASP A 199 8.81 3.12 2.69
C ASP A 199 8.94 2.80 4.20
N THR A 200 9.45 3.72 5.00
CA THR A 200 9.64 3.54 6.45
C THR A 200 8.35 3.21 7.20
N ALA A 201 7.18 3.63 6.71
CA ALA A 201 5.89 3.26 7.31
C ALA A 201 5.58 1.75 7.20
N ALA A 202 6.22 1.02 6.28
CA ALA A 202 6.07 -0.42 6.17
C ALA A 202 7.00 -1.22 7.11
N GLN A 203 7.92 -0.55 7.82
CA GLN A 203 8.97 -1.21 8.60
C GLN A 203 8.42 -2.19 9.64
N SER A 204 7.46 -1.76 10.46
CA SER A 204 6.86 -2.60 11.50
C SER A 204 6.18 -3.85 10.92
N ALA A 205 5.49 -3.69 9.80
CA ALA A 205 4.82 -4.79 9.11
C ALA A 205 5.83 -5.78 8.50
N TYR A 206 6.94 -5.31 7.95
CA TYR A 206 8.02 -6.17 7.47
C TYR A 206 8.72 -6.92 8.61
N VAL A 207 8.97 -6.27 9.74
CA VAL A 207 9.55 -6.91 10.94
C VAL A 207 8.68 -8.09 11.40
N GLU A 208 7.36 -7.89 11.53
CA GLU A 208 6.44 -8.97 11.85
C GLU A 208 6.43 -10.07 10.78
N ALA A 209 6.52 -9.69 9.51
CA ALA A 209 6.46 -10.61 8.38
C ALA A 209 7.73 -11.48 8.22
N LEU A 210 8.85 -11.16 8.87
CA LEU A 210 10.04 -12.03 8.92
C LEU A 210 9.75 -13.39 9.57
N ASN A 211 8.79 -13.45 10.50
CA ASN A 211 8.39 -14.68 11.18
C ASN A 211 7.14 -15.34 10.55
N HIS A 212 6.74 -14.92 9.36
CA HIS A 212 5.55 -15.45 8.70
C HIS A 212 5.75 -16.91 8.24
N PRO A 213 4.74 -17.81 8.37
CA PRO A 213 4.86 -19.21 7.96
C PRO A 213 5.14 -19.38 6.46
N ASN A 214 4.65 -18.46 5.62
CA ASN A 214 4.89 -18.46 4.19
C ASN A 214 6.27 -17.88 3.87
N ARG A 215 7.18 -18.73 3.36
CA ARG A 215 8.55 -18.35 2.97
C ARG A 215 8.61 -17.16 1.98
N HIS A 216 7.64 -17.03 1.08
CA HIS A 216 7.62 -15.90 0.13
C HIS A 216 7.43 -14.57 0.84
N ILE A 217 6.60 -14.55 1.89
CA ILE A 217 6.39 -13.35 2.72
C ILE A 217 7.66 -13.02 3.49
N ARG A 218 8.31 -14.00 4.13
CA ARG A 218 9.59 -13.79 4.83
C ARG A 218 10.66 -13.20 3.88
N TRP A 219 10.74 -13.73 2.65
CA TRP A 219 11.66 -13.23 1.64
C TRP A 219 11.39 -11.77 1.23
N HIS A 220 10.11 -11.43 1.00
CA HIS A 220 9.71 -10.04 0.70
C HIS A 220 9.99 -9.12 1.90
N ALA A 221 9.75 -9.58 3.12
CA ALA A 221 10.03 -8.83 4.33
C ALA A 221 11.53 -8.50 4.46
N ALA A 222 12.40 -9.48 4.32
CA ALA A 222 13.84 -9.26 4.36
C ALA A 222 14.29 -8.25 3.30
N ARG A 223 13.81 -8.37 2.07
CA ARG A 223 14.13 -7.43 1.00
C ARG A 223 13.56 -6.02 1.24
N GLY A 224 12.35 -5.92 1.77
CA GLY A 224 11.72 -4.65 2.10
C GLY A 224 12.50 -3.89 3.16
N LEU A 225 12.91 -4.56 4.23
CA LEU A 225 13.78 -3.98 5.25
C LEU A 225 15.15 -3.55 4.68
N GLY A 226 15.68 -4.33 3.73
CA GLY A 226 16.89 -3.95 3.02
C GLY A 226 16.75 -2.72 2.12
N HIS A 227 15.57 -2.47 1.59
CA HIS A 227 15.25 -1.26 0.83
C HIS A 227 15.19 -0.03 1.75
N ILE A 228 14.56 -0.18 2.92
CA ILE A 228 14.47 0.87 3.95
C ILE A 228 15.87 1.20 4.49
N GLY A 229 16.74 0.21 4.66
CA GLY A 229 18.12 0.40 5.07
C GLY A 229 18.30 0.89 6.52
N ASP A 230 17.33 0.67 7.39
CA ASP A 230 17.38 1.11 8.77
C ASP A 230 18.25 0.14 9.63
N ALA A 231 19.35 0.65 10.14
CA ALA A 231 20.25 -0.12 11.01
C ALA A 231 19.57 -0.63 12.30
N ARG A 232 18.48 -0.02 12.75
CA ARG A 232 17.71 -0.50 13.91
C ARG A 232 17.05 -1.86 13.69
N CYS A 233 16.94 -2.31 12.44
CA CYS A 233 16.41 -3.63 12.11
C CYS A 233 17.47 -4.73 12.09
N VAL A 234 18.73 -4.44 12.37
CA VAL A 234 19.83 -5.40 12.30
C VAL A 234 19.58 -6.61 13.19
N ASP A 235 19.17 -6.40 14.44
CA ASP A 235 18.99 -7.48 15.42
C ASP A 235 17.90 -8.48 15.01
N ILE A 236 16.83 -8.01 14.35
CA ILE A 236 15.79 -8.89 13.82
C ILE A 236 16.20 -9.52 12.47
N LEU A 237 16.98 -8.80 11.67
CA LEU A 237 17.45 -9.30 10.38
C LEU A 237 18.44 -10.46 10.53
N VAL A 238 19.29 -10.45 11.55
CA VAL A 238 20.28 -11.55 11.75
C VAL A 238 19.60 -12.90 12.00
N GLU A 239 18.37 -12.94 12.51
CA GLU A 239 17.60 -14.16 12.66
C GLU A 239 17.34 -14.85 11.30
N GLY A 240 17.24 -14.09 10.23
CA GLY A 240 17.10 -14.62 8.88
C GLY A 240 18.35 -15.32 8.33
N LEU A 241 19.52 -15.23 8.98
CA LEU A 241 20.72 -15.98 8.58
C LEU A 241 20.62 -17.48 8.87
N TYR A 242 19.72 -17.88 9.76
CA TYR A 242 19.46 -19.30 10.07
C TYR A 242 18.03 -19.74 9.69
N ASP A 243 17.33 -18.98 8.84
CA ASP A 243 16.05 -19.41 8.24
C ASP A 243 16.22 -20.77 7.55
N ASP A 244 15.18 -21.61 7.60
CA ASP A 244 15.15 -22.91 6.94
C ASP A 244 15.30 -22.81 5.41
N ASN A 245 14.88 -21.69 4.83
CA ASN A 245 14.92 -21.43 3.40
C ASN A 245 16.19 -20.69 2.96
N GLN A 246 16.97 -21.32 2.09
CA GLN A 246 18.23 -20.78 1.56
C GLN A 246 18.04 -19.38 0.93
N SER A 247 16.97 -19.16 0.17
CA SER A 247 16.75 -17.87 -0.52
C SER A 247 16.54 -16.72 0.49
N ILE A 248 15.97 -17.03 1.68
CA ILE A 248 15.80 -16.05 2.76
C ILE A 248 17.14 -15.77 3.42
N ARG A 249 17.90 -16.80 3.76
CA ARG A 249 19.28 -16.63 4.30
C ARG A 249 20.13 -15.74 3.39
N TRP A 250 20.09 -15.97 2.09
CA TRP A 250 20.85 -15.18 1.11
C TRP A 250 20.33 -13.75 0.96
N ALA A 251 18.99 -13.55 0.96
CA ALA A 251 18.40 -12.22 0.94
C ALA A 251 18.82 -11.41 2.17
N THR A 252 18.73 -12.01 3.34
CA THR A 252 19.11 -11.40 4.62
C THR A 252 20.61 -11.10 4.68
N ALA A 253 21.46 -12.05 4.28
CA ALA A 253 22.90 -11.86 4.22
C ALA A 253 23.29 -10.64 3.34
N ARG A 254 22.63 -10.49 2.19
CA ARG A 254 22.87 -9.34 1.31
C ARG A 254 22.39 -8.02 1.94
N VAL A 255 21.26 -8.03 2.64
CA VAL A 255 20.76 -6.85 3.36
C VAL A 255 21.75 -6.43 4.46
N LEU A 256 22.18 -7.37 5.28
CA LEU A 256 23.18 -7.13 6.33
C LEU A 256 24.52 -6.65 5.75
N ALA A 257 24.93 -7.18 4.59
CA ALA A 257 26.13 -6.69 3.89
C ALA A 257 26.01 -5.22 3.50
N ASN A 258 24.83 -4.78 3.02
CA ASN A 258 24.59 -3.38 2.64
C ASN A 258 24.57 -2.43 3.87
N LEU A 259 24.23 -2.93 5.05
CA LEU A 259 24.30 -2.19 6.31
C LEU A 259 25.73 -2.07 6.86
N ASP A 260 26.69 -2.80 6.24
CA ASP A 260 28.14 -2.75 6.48
C ASP A 260 28.49 -2.82 7.97
N ARG A 261 29.32 -1.91 8.44
CA ARG A 261 29.86 -1.88 9.81
C ARG A 261 28.80 -1.99 10.90
N SER A 262 27.59 -1.47 10.68
CA SER A 262 26.50 -1.51 11.66
C SER A 262 25.94 -2.92 11.91
N ALA A 263 26.05 -3.82 10.91
CA ALA A 263 25.55 -5.19 11.01
C ALA A 263 26.57 -6.16 11.68
N VAL A 264 27.84 -5.78 11.72
CA VAL A 264 28.92 -6.69 12.19
C VAL A 264 28.69 -7.18 13.63
N PRO A 265 28.41 -6.32 14.63
CA PRO A 265 28.25 -6.79 16.01
C PRO A 265 27.14 -7.84 16.15
N ALA A 266 26.01 -7.65 15.48
CA ALA A 266 24.90 -8.60 15.54
C ALA A 266 25.24 -9.94 14.87
N ILE A 267 25.95 -9.93 13.74
CA ILE A 267 26.41 -11.17 13.08
C ILE A 267 27.42 -11.90 13.97
N LEU A 268 28.33 -11.16 14.63
CA LEU A 268 29.29 -11.75 15.55
C LEU A 268 28.58 -12.39 16.76
N ASN A 269 27.56 -11.74 17.33
CA ASN A 269 26.76 -12.31 18.42
C ASN A 269 26.10 -13.62 18.00
N VAL A 270 25.49 -13.70 16.83
CA VAL A 270 24.92 -14.95 16.31
C VAL A 270 25.95 -16.06 16.22
N LEU A 271 27.16 -15.77 15.76
CA LEU A 271 28.26 -16.77 15.69
C LEU A 271 28.82 -17.19 17.07
N ILE A 272 28.59 -16.38 18.10
CA ILE A 272 28.95 -16.67 19.48
C ILE A 272 27.90 -17.53 20.17
N GLU A 273 26.62 -17.16 20.00
CA GLU A 273 25.49 -17.72 20.74
C GLU A 273 24.93 -19.01 20.15
N HIS A 274 25.07 -19.18 18.83
CA HIS A 274 24.49 -20.31 18.12
C HIS A 274 25.51 -21.35 17.68
N THR A 275 25.09 -22.61 17.60
CA THR A 275 25.88 -23.66 16.98
C THR A 275 26.08 -23.37 15.50
N LEU A 276 27.32 -23.31 15.05
CA LEU A 276 27.66 -23.01 13.66
C LEU A 276 27.29 -24.19 12.74
N THR A 277 26.06 -24.19 12.25
CA THR A 277 25.62 -25.12 11.20
C THR A 277 26.21 -24.68 9.85
N GLU A 278 26.27 -25.60 8.88
CA GLU A 278 26.79 -25.27 7.55
C GLU A 278 25.97 -24.14 6.87
N PRO A 279 24.61 -24.13 6.91
CA PRO A 279 23.82 -23.04 6.37
C PRO A 279 24.10 -21.67 7.03
N LEU A 280 24.25 -21.63 8.35
CA LEU A 280 24.58 -20.41 9.09
C LEU A 280 25.99 -19.92 8.76
N ARG A 281 26.96 -20.83 8.65
CA ARG A 281 28.35 -20.54 8.26
C ARG A 281 28.40 -19.86 6.89
N GLU A 282 27.70 -20.46 5.89
CA GLU A 282 27.67 -19.94 4.54
C GLU A 282 26.98 -18.56 4.47
N ALA A 283 25.84 -18.40 5.12
CA ALA A 283 25.10 -17.14 5.15
C ALA A 283 25.90 -16.03 5.83
N SER A 284 26.51 -16.33 6.98
CA SER A 284 27.38 -15.37 7.71
C SER A 284 28.61 -15.01 6.89
N PHE A 285 29.27 -15.99 6.27
CA PHE A 285 30.39 -15.75 5.37
C PHE A 285 29.97 -14.82 4.22
N HIS A 286 28.84 -15.11 3.59
CA HIS A 286 28.33 -14.30 2.48
C HIS A 286 28.03 -12.87 2.92
N ALA A 287 27.39 -12.67 4.07
CA ALA A 287 27.09 -11.34 4.61
C ALA A 287 28.39 -10.55 4.85
N LEU A 288 29.33 -11.10 5.62
CA LEU A 288 30.57 -10.43 6.01
C LEU A 288 31.51 -10.20 4.80
N ASN A 289 31.61 -11.18 3.89
CA ASN A 289 32.48 -11.09 2.71
C ASN A 289 31.94 -10.13 1.63
N SER A 290 30.65 -9.80 1.65
CA SER A 290 30.02 -8.90 0.67
C SER A 290 29.91 -7.44 1.15
N MET A 291 30.43 -7.13 2.33
CA MET A 291 30.43 -5.76 2.85
C MET A 291 31.30 -4.85 1.99
N PRO A 292 30.88 -3.60 1.70
CA PRO A 292 31.60 -2.73 0.76
C PRO A 292 32.87 -2.11 1.34
N SER A 293 32.98 -1.97 2.67
CA SER A 293 34.11 -1.30 3.33
C SER A 293 35.38 -2.16 3.36
N ALA A 294 36.46 -1.67 2.74
CA ALA A 294 37.77 -2.31 2.77
C ALA A 294 38.33 -2.42 4.20
N GLN A 295 38.07 -1.44 5.07
CA GLN A 295 38.49 -1.44 6.46
C GLN A 295 37.76 -2.54 7.25
N THR A 296 36.46 -2.68 7.03
CA THR A 296 35.65 -3.76 7.63
C THR A 296 36.20 -5.13 7.21
N HIS A 297 36.51 -5.32 5.94
CA HIS A 297 37.10 -6.55 5.41
C HIS A 297 38.45 -6.91 6.08
N GLU A 298 39.34 -5.95 6.23
CA GLU A 298 40.64 -6.19 6.86
C GLU A 298 40.49 -6.61 8.30
N GLN A 299 39.60 -5.95 9.05
CA GLN A 299 39.28 -6.32 10.44
C GLN A 299 38.66 -7.72 10.55
N LEU A 300 37.79 -8.10 9.63
CA LEU A 300 37.11 -9.38 9.62
C LEU A 300 37.91 -10.52 9.00
N ARG A 301 39.06 -10.26 8.37
CA ARG A 301 39.87 -11.23 7.68
C ARG A 301 40.15 -12.52 8.46
N PRO A 302 40.50 -12.49 9.77
CA PRO A 302 40.71 -13.73 10.54
C PRO A 302 39.46 -14.60 10.61
N LEU A 303 38.27 -13.99 10.77
CA LEU A 303 37.01 -14.71 10.82
C LEU A 303 36.59 -15.23 9.44
N LEU A 304 36.78 -14.45 8.38
CA LEU A 304 36.46 -14.87 7.00
C LEU A 304 37.26 -16.08 6.56
N LEU A 305 38.53 -16.19 6.98
CA LEU A 305 39.36 -17.38 6.71
C LEU A 305 38.81 -18.63 7.39
N VAL A 306 38.33 -18.50 8.61
CA VAL A 306 37.75 -19.60 9.39
C VAL A 306 36.39 -20.01 8.82
N LEU A 307 35.52 -19.06 8.46
CA LEU A 307 34.20 -19.33 7.89
C LEU A 307 34.30 -19.93 6.47
N ARG A 308 35.36 -19.66 5.73
CA ARG A 308 35.60 -20.23 4.40
C ARG A 308 36.05 -21.70 4.47
N GLY A 309 36.71 -22.09 5.55
CA GLY A 309 37.22 -23.46 5.75
C GLY A 309 36.19 -24.37 6.42
N SER A 310 36.59 -25.64 6.67
CA SER A 310 35.81 -26.61 7.44
C SER A 310 36.08 -26.51 8.95
N SER A 311 36.19 -25.30 9.46
CA SER A 311 36.57 -25.00 10.84
C SER A 311 35.49 -25.36 11.85
N THR A 312 35.88 -25.61 13.09
CA THR A 312 34.97 -25.94 14.19
C THR A 312 34.19 -24.70 14.66
N SER A 313 32.97 -24.90 15.15
CA SER A 313 32.15 -23.86 15.79
C SER A 313 32.90 -23.09 16.87
N THR A 314 33.71 -23.76 17.65
CA THR A 314 34.51 -23.18 18.72
C THR A 314 35.56 -22.17 18.24
N GLN A 315 36.20 -22.44 17.09
CA GLN A 315 37.18 -21.50 16.51
C GLN A 315 36.51 -20.24 15.99
N ALA A 316 35.39 -20.36 15.30
CA ALA A 316 34.63 -19.21 14.79
C ALA A 316 34.11 -18.35 15.96
N SER A 317 33.53 -18.96 17.00
CA SER A 317 33.02 -18.26 18.17
C SER A 317 34.15 -17.54 18.94
N ALA A 318 35.31 -18.17 19.14
CA ALA A 318 36.43 -17.52 19.83
C ALA A 318 36.98 -16.30 19.09
N ILE A 319 37.05 -16.36 17.74
CA ILE A 319 37.45 -15.19 16.92
C ILE A 319 36.37 -14.13 16.93
N ALA A 320 35.11 -14.51 16.84
CA ALA A 320 33.98 -13.56 16.87
C ALA A 320 33.96 -12.78 18.22
N GLN A 321 34.22 -13.47 19.36
CA GLN A 321 34.31 -12.83 20.68
C GLN A 321 35.42 -11.78 20.73
N ARG A 322 36.62 -12.08 20.22
CA ARG A 322 37.72 -11.12 20.15
C ARG A 322 37.39 -9.91 19.31
N LEU A 323 36.87 -10.15 18.08
CA LEU A 323 36.49 -9.08 17.17
C LEU A 323 35.39 -8.20 17.76
N LEU A 324 34.42 -8.75 18.46
CA LEU A 324 33.36 -7.99 19.11
C LEU A 324 33.90 -7.07 20.21
N ALA A 325 34.84 -7.55 21.00
CA ALA A 325 35.51 -6.75 22.03
C ALA A 325 36.26 -5.54 21.41
N ASP A 326 36.97 -5.78 20.30
CA ASP A 326 37.73 -4.75 19.61
C ASP A 326 36.83 -3.79 18.80
N TRP A 327 35.56 -4.20 18.47
CA TRP A 327 34.63 -3.41 17.65
C TRP A 327 34.03 -2.21 18.39
N HIS A 328 33.96 -2.31 19.72
CA HIS A 328 33.42 -1.26 20.60
C HIS A 328 34.50 -0.32 21.15
N SER A 329 35.79 -0.63 20.93
CA SER A 329 36.92 0.23 21.28
C SER A 329 37.30 1.17 20.12
#